data_bad3dcd31d2b8994e0d6c181a528472f
#
_entry.id   bad3dcd31d2b8994e0d6c181a528472f
#
_cell.length_a   1.000
_cell.length_b   1.000
_cell.length_c   1.000
_cell.angle_alpha   90.00
_cell.angle_beta   90.00
_cell.angle_gamma   90.00
#
_symmetry.space_group_name_H-M   'P 1'
#
loop_
_entity.id
_entity.type
_entity.pdbx_description
1 polymer ?
#
loop_
_entity_poly.entity_id
_entity_poly.type
_entity_poly.pdbx_seq_one_letter_code
_entity_poly.pdbx_strand_id
1 'polypeptide(L)'
;VSLLFDEFIKLEKATEKVVVSPPQVQQPEIKASGKRIQVNLLDSLKANTTYTIDFSDAIVDNNEGNPLGNFTFTFSTGTQIDTMEVSGTVLDASNLEPIKGILVGLHSNLNDSAFTKLPFDRVARTDSRGRFSIRGVAPGKYRIYGLMDADQTFTFNQKSEVIAFNDSLVIPRMEERIRMDTAWVDSLTYDTIVERKYMHYLPDDLILRAFKEF
;
A
#
# COMPACT_ATOMS: atom_id res chain seq x y z
N VAL A 1 7.55 16.62 0.16
CA VAL A 1 6.49 16.50 1.18
C VAL A 1 7.13 16.67 2.56
N SER A 2 6.46 17.37 3.46
CA SER A 2 6.90 17.54 4.85
C SER A 2 5.76 17.20 5.79
N LEU A 3 5.98 16.23 6.68
CA LEU A 3 5.03 15.76 7.67
C LEU A 3 5.49 16.21 9.06
N LEU A 4 4.58 16.76 9.85
CA LEU A 4 4.84 17.22 11.22
C LEU A 4 4.05 16.36 12.21
N PHE A 5 4.73 15.94 13.26
CA PHE A 5 4.18 15.12 14.34
C PHE A 5 4.17 15.91 15.66
N ASP A 6 3.36 15.51 16.59
CA ASP A 6 3.28 16.10 17.95
C ASP A 6 4.40 15.62 18.87
N GLU A 7 5.07 14.50 18.51
CA GLU A 7 6.17 13.91 19.27
C GLU A 7 7.47 13.84 18.46
N PHE A 8 8.59 13.61 19.16
CA PHE A 8 9.88 13.33 18.53
C PHE A 8 9.86 11.93 17.93
N ILE A 9 10.19 11.83 16.65
CA ILE A 9 10.12 10.58 15.90
C ILE A 9 11.47 10.22 15.27
N LYS A 10 11.64 8.93 14.99
CA LYS A 10 12.73 8.40 14.18
C LYS A 10 12.16 7.43 13.12
N LEU A 11 12.93 7.17 12.09
CA LEU A 11 12.59 6.21 11.06
C LEU A 11 13.44 4.95 11.21
N GLU A 12 12.78 3.80 11.25
CA GLU A 12 13.42 2.49 11.29
C GLU A 12 13.29 1.77 9.95
N LYS A 13 14.44 1.44 9.35
CA LYS A 13 14.51 0.71 8.08
C LYS A 13 13.66 1.33 6.96
N ALA A 14 13.72 2.65 6.82
CA ALA A 14 12.87 3.38 5.88
C ALA A 14 13.01 2.87 4.44
N THR A 15 14.20 2.50 3.99
CA THR A 15 14.45 1.95 2.64
C THR A 15 13.80 0.60 2.39
N GLU A 16 13.55 -0.18 3.44
CA GLU A 16 12.89 -1.49 3.33
C GLU A 16 11.38 -1.41 3.50
N LYS A 17 10.92 -0.49 4.36
CA LYS A 17 9.52 -0.42 4.79
C LYS A 17 8.68 0.58 4.02
N VAL A 18 9.28 1.73 3.64
CA VAL A 18 8.51 2.79 2.98
C VAL A 18 8.30 2.47 1.51
N VAL A 19 7.05 2.57 1.07
CA VAL A 19 6.66 2.36 -0.33
C VAL A 19 5.97 3.60 -0.86
N VAL A 20 6.47 4.12 -1.99
CA VAL A 20 5.81 5.20 -2.73
C VAL A 20 5.04 4.61 -3.89
N SER A 21 3.80 5.04 -4.08
CA SER A 21 2.95 4.59 -5.17
C SER A 21 2.27 5.77 -5.87
N PRO A 22 2.40 5.93 -7.19
CA PRO A 22 3.16 5.10 -8.15
C PRO A 22 4.64 4.95 -7.77
N PRO A 23 5.27 3.80 -8.13
CA PRO A 23 6.67 3.58 -7.80
C PRO A 23 7.58 4.61 -8.47
N GLN A 24 8.70 4.89 -7.82
CA GLN A 24 9.70 5.85 -8.27
C GLN A 24 10.92 5.09 -8.80
N VAL A 25 11.44 5.50 -9.95
CA VAL A 25 12.67 4.93 -10.51
C VAL A 25 13.88 5.34 -9.67
N GLN A 26 13.91 6.61 -9.24
CA GLN A 26 14.92 7.10 -8.31
C GLN A 26 14.39 6.95 -6.89
N GLN A 27 15.18 6.31 -6.02
CA GLN A 27 14.78 6.14 -4.62
C GLN A 27 14.51 7.49 -3.96
N PRO A 28 13.35 7.68 -3.30
CA PRO A 28 13.05 8.90 -2.59
C PRO A 28 14.03 9.14 -1.44
N GLU A 29 14.41 10.38 -1.22
CA GLU A 29 15.13 10.74 -0.02
C GLU A 29 14.15 10.94 1.13
N ILE A 30 14.28 10.14 2.19
CA ILE A 30 13.41 10.19 3.36
C ILE A 30 14.27 10.46 4.58
N LYS A 31 14.01 11.58 5.27
CA LYS A 31 14.78 12.01 6.43
C LYS A 31 13.84 12.37 7.58
N ALA A 32 14.15 11.89 8.78
CA ALA A 32 13.50 12.31 10.02
C ALA A 32 14.42 13.25 10.80
N SER A 33 13.87 14.33 11.33
CA SER A 33 14.57 15.27 12.20
C SER A 33 13.61 15.88 13.20
N GLY A 34 13.84 15.58 14.49
CA GLY A 34 12.97 16.05 15.57
C GLY A 34 11.56 15.51 15.43
N LYS A 35 10.61 16.39 15.19
CA LYS A 35 9.17 16.07 15.01
C LYS A 35 8.75 16.06 13.53
N ARG A 36 9.68 15.98 12.61
CA ARG A 36 9.39 16.15 11.18
C ARG A 36 9.98 15.02 10.34
N ILE A 37 9.19 14.54 9.38
CA ILE A 37 9.67 13.72 8.27
C ILE A 37 9.63 14.56 7.00
N GLN A 38 10.73 14.56 6.28
CA GLN A 38 10.83 15.16 4.96
C GLN A 38 11.02 14.07 3.91
N VAL A 39 10.16 14.07 2.88
CA VAL A 39 10.22 13.15 1.75
C VAL A 39 10.42 13.96 0.48
N ASN A 40 11.52 13.72 -0.21
CA ASN A 40 11.83 14.30 -1.51
C ASN A 40 11.68 13.20 -2.57
N LEU A 41 10.68 13.34 -3.42
CA LEU A 41 10.52 12.49 -4.61
C LEU A 41 11.41 13.07 -5.70
N LEU A 42 12.31 12.25 -6.24
CA LEU A 42 13.33 12.70 -7.19
C LEU A 42 12.85 12.62 -8.64
N ASP A 43 11.91 11.72 -8.92
CA ASP A 43 11.29 11.62 -10.23
C ASP A 43 10.31 12.78 -10.48
N SER A 44 10.15 13.16 -11.74
CA SER A 44 9.11 14.10 -12.16
C SER A 44 7.73 13.51 -11.88
N LEU A 45 6.91 14.21 -11.12
CA LEU A 45 5.57 13.75 -10.79
C LEU A 45 4.66 13.77 -12.01
N LYS A 46 3.90 12.69 -12.18
CA LYS A 46 2.87 12.60 -13.22
C LYS A 46 1.72 13.57 -12.89
N ALA A 47 1.20 14.28 -13.88
CA ALA A 47 0.05 15.16 -13.70
C ALA A 47 -1.23 14.36 -13.42
N ASN A 48 -2.17 14.98 -12.70
CA ASN A 48 -3.48 14.39 -12.34
C ASN A 48 -3.37 12.98 -11.75
N THR A 49 -2.40 12.78 -10.86
CA THR A 49 -2.08 11.47 -10.30
C THR A 49 -2.10 11.52 -8.79
N THR A 50 -2.77 10.58 -8.18
CA THR A 50 -2.76 10.37 -6.73
C THR A 50 -1.49 9.63 -6.34
N TYR A 51 -0.76 10.15 -5.37
CA TYR A 51 0.43 9.54 -4.77
C TYR A 51 0.13 9.12 -3.35
N THR A 52 0.61 7.94 -2.98
CA THR A 52 0.61 7.46 -1.59
C THR A 52 2.03 7.18 -1.14
N ILE A 53 2.36 7.57 0.07
CA ILE A 53 3.60 7.24 0.76
C ILE A 53 3.20 6.39 1.96
N ASP A 54 3.41 5.10 1.86
CA ASP A 54 3.12 4.15 2.93
C ASP A 54 4.38 3.95 3.76
N PHE A 55 4.34 4.39 5.01
CA PHE A 55 5.44 4.24 5.97
C PHE A 55 5.38 2.90 6.71
N SER A 56 4.28 2.16 6.57
CA SER A 56 4.05 0.94 7.35
C SER A 56 4.28 1.20 8.86
N ASP A 57 5.16 0.45 9.49
CA ASP A 57 5.59 0.59 10.88
C ASP A 57 7.00 1.23 11.02
N ALA A 58 7.44 1.98 10.00
CA ALA A 58 8.76 2.62 9.99
C ALA A 58 8.86 3.83 10.92
N ILE A 59 7.75 4.52 11.19
CA ILE A 59 7.72 5.68 12.08
C ILE A 59 7.57 5.19 13.51
N VAL A 60 8.54 5.50 14.33
CA VAL A 60 8.52 5.13 15.76
C VAL A 60 8.79 6.35 16.64
N ASP A 61 8.25 6.35 17.84
CA ASP A 61 8.61 7.31 18.87
C ASP A 61 10.11 7.22 19.18
N ASN A 62 10.75 8.37 19.32
CA ASN A 62 12.18 8.43 19.60
C ASN A 62 12.53 8.02 21.04
N ASN A 63 11.62 8.19 22.00
CA ASN A 63 11.87 7.92 23.41
C ASN A 63 11.59 6.48 23.79
N GLU A 64 10.40 6.00 23.45
CA GLU A 64 9.90 4.68 23.83
C GLU A 64 10.12 3.62 22.76
N GLY A 65 10.28 4.04 21.49
CA GLY A 65 10.45 3.14 20.36
C GLY A 65 9.15 2.47 19.89
N ASN A 66 8.00 2.94 20.38
CA ASN A 66 6.70 2.43 19.95
C ASN A 66 6.41 2.85 18.52
N PRO A 67 5.99 1.92 17.63
CA PRO A 67 5.60 2.28 16.28
C PRO A 67 4.28 3.05 16.28
N LEU A 68 4.19 4.07 15.43
CA LEU A 68 2.93 4.79 15.15
C LEU A 68 1.86 3.86 14.56
N GLY A 69 2.28 2.73 14.01
CA GLY A 69 1.42 1.82 13.27
C GLY A 69 1.45 2.09 11.78
N ASN A 70 0.49 1.54 11.06
CA ASN A 70 0.42 1.66 9.60
C ASN A 70 0.00 3.08 9.19
N PHE A 71 0.97 3.95 8.96
CA PHE A 71 0.73 5.32 8.54
C PHE A 71 0.95 5.48 7.05
N THR A 72 -0.06 6.00 6.35
CA THR A 72 0.00 6.31 4.91
C THR A 72 -0.38 7.77 4.68
N PHE A 73 0.47 8.49 3.96
CA PHE A 73 0.17 9.85 3.51
C PHE A 73 -0.22 9.83 2.04
N THR A 74 -1.31 10.54 1.70
CA THR A 74 -1.84 10.61 0.32
C THR A 74 -1.94 12.05 -0.14
N PHE A 75 -1.52 12.32 -1.37
CA PHE A 75 -1.70 13.62 -2.04
C PHE A 75 -1.96 13.42 -3.53
N SER A 76 -2.44 14.46 -4.20
CA SER A 76 -2.65 14.44 -5.65
C SER A 76 -1.93 15.61 -6.31
N THR A 77 -1.44 15.40 -7.52
CA THR A 77 -0.94 16.45 -8.42
C THR A 77 -2.04 17.08 -9.26
N GLY A 78 -3.28 16.59 -9.12
CA GLY A 78 -4.49 17.11 -9.75
C GLY A 78 -5.47 17.67 -8.73
N THR A 79 -6.70 17.89 -9.17
CA THR A 79 -7.79 18.45 -8.35
C THR A 79 -8.54 17.39 -7.54
N GLN A 80 -8.33 16.11 -7.84
CA GLN A 80 -9.01 15.00 -7.19
C GLN A 80 -8.01 14.02 -6.60
N ILE A 81 -8.39 13.37 -5.51
CA ILE A 81 -7.67 12.27 -4.89
C ILE A 81 -8.46 10.99 -5.13
N ASP A 82 -7.82 10.00 -5.74
CA ASP A 82 -8.40 8.66 -5.84
C ASP A 82 -8.40 8.00 -4.47
N THR A 83 -9.52 7.40 -4.10
CA THR A 83 -9.73 6.89 -2.74
C THR A 83 -9.95 5.38 -2.68
N MET A 84 -10.13 4.72 -3.83
CA MET A 84 -10.37 3.27 -3.82
C MET A 84 -9.16 2.50 -3.35
N GLU A 85 -9.43 1.33 -2.79
CA GLU A 85 -8.45 0.42 -2.25
C GLU A 85 -8.68 -0.99 -2.80
N VAL A 86 -7.59 -1.72 -3.02
CA VAL A 86 -7.58 -3.13 -3.40
C VAL A 86 -6.70 -3.87 -2.41
N SER A 87 -7.24 -4.88 -1.76
CA SER A 87 -6.49 -5.63 -0.76
C SER A 87 -6.63 -7.14 -0.88
N GLY A 88 -5.75 -7.85 -0.21
CA GLY A 88 -5.69 -9.29 -0.25
C GLY A 88 -4.47 -9.86 0.45
N THR A 89 -4.13 -11.10 0.09
CA THR A 89 -3.02 -11.85 0.69
C THR A 89 -2.20 -12.53 -0.39
N VAL A 90 -0.89 -12.58 -0.21
CA VAL A 90 0.03 -13.36 -1.04
C VAL A 90 0.53 -14.55 -0.25
N LEU A 91 0.36 -15.74 -0.82
CA LEU A 91 0.77 -17.01 -0.26
C LEU A 91 1.79 -17.69 -1.19
N ASP A 92 2.71 -18.42 -0.63
CA ASP A 92 3.59 -19.30 -1.39
C ASP A 92 2.77 -20.43 -2.04
N ALA A 93 2.96 -20.68 -3.32
CA ALA A 93 2.18 -21.68 -4.06
C ALA A 93 2.45 -23.13 -3.60
N SER A 94 3.61 -23.39 -2.99
CA SER A 94 4.03 -24.74 -2.60
C SER A 94 3.48 -25.17 -1.25
N ASN A 95 3.40 -24.26 -0.27
CA ASN A 95 3.06 -24.59 1.11
C ASN A 95 1.93 -23.72 1.69
N LEU A 96 1.45 -22.73 0.93
CA LEU A 96 0.41 -21.76 1.32
C LEU A 96 0.78 -20.89 2.52
N GLU A 97 2.05 -20.76 2.83
CA GLU A 97 2.52 -19.82 3.85
C GLU A 97 2.50 -18.37 3.34
N PRO A 98 2.20 -17.40 4.21
CA PRO A 98 2.18 -15.99 3.82
C PRO A 98 3.58 -15.48 3.49
N ILE A 99 3.69 -14.73 2.39
CA ILE A 99 4.96 -14.14 1.95
C ILE A 99 5.02 -12.67 2.37
N LYS A 100 6.03 -12.35 3.19
CA LYS A 100 6.34 -10.98 3.59
C LYS A 100 7.23 -10.29 2.55
N GLY A 101 6.98 -9.00 2.32
CA GLY A 101 7.91 -8.12 1.59
C GLY A 101 7.81 -8.19 0.07
N ILE A 102 6.91 -9.02 -0.47
CA ILE A 102 6.66 -9.03 -1.91
C ILE A 102 5.88 -7.77 -2.31
N LEU A 103 6.25 -7.15 -3.42
CA LEU A 103 5.49 -6.03 -3.99
C LEU A 103 4.26 -6.58 -4.71
N VAL A 104 3.11 -5.97 -4.48
CA VAL A 104 1.88 -6.25 -5.23
C VAL A 104 1.49 -4.99 -5.97
N GLY A 105 1.32 -5.11 -7.28
CA GLY A 105 1.05 -3.96 -8.13
C GLY A 105 -0.10 -4.17 -9.09
N LEU A 106 -0.66 -3.04 -9.51
CA LEU A 106 -1.73 -2.95 -10.50
C LEU A 106 -1.20 -2.35 -11.79
N HIS A 107 -1.66 -2.91 -12.92
CA HIS A 107 -1.51 -2.34 -14.25
C HIS A 107 -2.87 -2.00 -14.86
N SER A 108 -3.07 -0.78 -15.28
CA SER A 108 -4.20 -0.34 -16.10
C SER A 108 -4.05 -0.78 -17.56
N ASN A 109 -2.83 -0.99 -18.02
CA ASN A 109 -2.56 -1.64 -19.29
C ASN A 109 -2.80 -3.15 -19.14
N LEU A 110 -3.87 -3.63 -19.77
CA LEU A 110 -4.33 -5.02 -19.66
C LEU A 110 -3.54 -6.01 -20.55
N ASN A 111 -2.54 -5.53 -21.29
CA ASN A 111 -1.68 -6.38 -22.10
C ASN A 111 -0.74 -7.18 -21.19
N ASP A 112 -0.60 -8.48 -21.41
CA ASP A 112 0.24 -9.36 -20.59
C ASP A 112 1.72 -8.93 -20.60
N SER A 113 2.19 -8.29 -21.67
CA SER A 113 3.55 -7.74 -21.72
C SER A 113 3.78 -6.51 -20.83
N ALA A 114 2.74 -5.92 -20.25
CA ALA A 114 2.90 -4.77 -19.36
C ALA A 114 3.76 -5.12 -18.15
N PHE A 115 3.55 -6.29 -17.56
CA PHE A 115 4.27 -6.76 -16.38
C PHE A 115 5.80 -6.87 -16.60
N THR A 116 6.24 -7.15 -17.82
CA THR A 116 7.66 -7.28 -18.17
C THR A 116 8.29 -6.00 -18.72
N LYS A 117 7.49 -4.99 -19.09
CA LYS A 117 7.98 -3.81 -19.82
C LYS A 117 7.70 -2.49 -19.12
N LEU A 118 6.72 -2.45 -18.26
CA LEU A 118 6.25 -1.21 -17.61
C LEU A 118 6.29 -1.38 -16.10
N PRO A 119 6.69 -0.35 -15.35
CA PRO A 119 6.54 -0.35 -13.91
C PRO A 119 5.05 -0.33 -13.55
N PHE A 120 4.72 -0.79 -12.35
CA PHE A 120 3.36 -0.75 -11.84
C PHE A 120 2.77 0.66 -11.84
N ASP A 121 1.46 0.77 -12.11
CA ASP A 121 0.73 2.04 -11.93
C ASP A 121 0.49 2.34 -10.45
N ARG A 122 0.23 1.30 -9.67
CA ARG A 122 0.04 1.36 -8.21
C ARG A 122 0.71 0.16 -7.58
N VAL A 123 1.27 0.36 -6.38
CA VAL A 123 2.02 -0.70 -5.70
C VAL A 123 1.84 -0.61 -4.18
N ALA A 124 1.84 -1.76 -3.53
CA ALA A 124 1.96 -1.92 -2.09
C ALA A 124 2.90 -3.09 -1.77
N ARG A 125 3.36 -3.19 -0.52
CA ARG A 125 4.21 -4.28 -0.05
C ARG A 125 3.44 -5.13 0.96
N THR A 126 3.64 -6.44 0.93
CA THR A 126 3.01 -7.34 1.90
C THR A 126 3.65 -7.23 3.27
N ASP A 127 2.80 -7.29 4.30
CA ASP A 127 3.20 -7.36 5.71
C ASP A 127 3.69 -8.77 6.12
N SER A 128 3.96 -8.97 7.42
CA SER A 128 4.39 -10.26 7.98
C SER A 128 3.35 -11.38 7.86
N ARG A 129 2.11 -11.05 7.57
CA ARG A 129 1.00 -12.00 7.34
C ARG A 129 0.68 -12.18 5.86
N GLY A 130 1.56 -11.67 4.99
CA GLY A 130 1.35 -11.69 3.54
C GLY A 130 0.23 -10.76 3.04
N ARG A 131 -0.31 -9.87 3.87
CA ARG A 131 -1.41 -8.98 3.50
C ARG A 131 -0.87 -7.74 2.80
N PHE A 132 -1.60 -7.30 1.79
CA PHE A 132 -1.35 -6.04 1.09
C PHE A 132 -2.61 -5.19 1.02
N SER A 133 -2.42 -3.89 0.90
CA SER A 133 -3.48 -2.91 0.66
C SER A 133 -2.94 -1.83 -0.28
N ILE A 134 -3.41 -1.84 -1.52
CA ILE A 134 -3.04 -0.86 -2.56
C ILE A 134 -4.06 0.26 -2.49
N ARG A 135 -3.63 1.43 -2.01
CA ARG A 135 -4.47 2.61 -1.82
C ARG A 135 -4.33 3.63 -2.93
N GLY A 136 -5.28 4.54 -3.01
CA GLY A 136 -5.28 5.63 -3.99
C GLY A 136 -5.50 5.12 -5.41
N VAL A 137 -6.33 4.10 -5.57
CA VAL A 137 -6.64 3.49 -6.87
C VAL A 137 -7.77 4.27 -7.54
N ALA A 138 -7.57 4.63 -8.80
CA ALA A 138 -8.61 5.25 -9.62
C ALA A 138 -9.66 4.21 -10.07
N PRO A 139 -10.88 4.65 -10.41
CA PRO A 139 -11.85 3.77 -11.08
C PRO A 139 -11.27 3.20 -12.37
N GLY A 140 -11.45 1.89 -12.59
CA GLY A 140 -10.91 1.25 -13.79
C GLY A 140 -10.88 -0.26 -13.71
N LYS A 141 -10.24 -0.87 -14.70
CA LYS A 141 -9.95 -2.30 -14.76
C LYS A 141 -8.46 -2.49 -14.71
N TYR A 142 -8.00 -3.43 -13.91
CA TYR A 142 -6.58 -3.66 -13.69
C TYR A 142 -6.23 -5.14 -13.76
N ARG A 143 -5.00 -5.41 -14.21
CA ARG A 143 -4.29 -6.65 -13.92
C ARG A 143 -3.56 -6.48 -12.60
N ILE A 144 -3.48 -7.55 -11.80
CA ILE A 144 -2.75 -7.57 -10.53
C ILE A 144 -1.64 -8.60 -10.58
N TYR A 145 -0.46 -8.20 -10.11
CA TYR A 145 0.72 -9.05 -10.04
C TYR A 145 1.44 -8.86 -8.71
N GLY A 146 2.06 -9.94 -8.23
CA GLY A 146 3.06 -9.89 -7.18
C GLY A 146 4.45 -10.05 -7.78
N LEU A 147 5.44 -9.36 -7.22
CA LEU A 147 6.84 -9.40 -7.67
C LEU A 147 7.79 -9.29 -6.48
N MET A 148 8.66 -10.28 -6.30
CA MET A 148 9.80 -10.16 -5.41
C MET A 148 10.93 -9.48 -6.20
N ASP A 149 10.81 -8.18 -6.32
CA ASP A 149 11.66 -7.31 -7.11
C ASP A 149 13.03 -7.15 -6.44
N ALA A 150 14.04 -7.80 -7.00
CA ALA A 150 15.38 -7.82 -6.44
C ALA A 150 16.21 -6.60 -6.84
N ASP A 151 15.93 -6.02 -8.00
CA ASP A 151 16.71 -4.91 -8.59
C ASP A 151 15.98 -3.55 -8.58
N GLN A 152 14.76 -3.52 -8.01
CA GLN A 152 13.93 -2.32 -7.85
C GLN A 152 13.54 -1.65 -9.18
N THR A 153 13.31 -2.47 -10.20
CA THR A 153 12.84 -1.99 -11.51
C THR A 153 11.32 -1.90 -11.61
N PHE A 154 10.61 -2.51 -10.67
CA PHE A 154 9.15 -2.64 -10.65
C PHE A 154 8.58 -3.31 -11.91
N THR A 155 9.40 -4.15 -12.56
CA THR A 155 9.06 -4.94 -13.74
C THR A 155 9.62 -6.35 -13.59
N PHE A 156 8.90 -7.36 -14.06
CA PHE A 156 9.44 -8.71 -14.12
C PHE A 156 10.46 -8.82 -15.26
N ASN A 157 11.72 -8.80 -14.93
CA ASN A 157 12.82 -8.81 -15.89
C ASN A 157 13.82 -9.97 -15.69
N GLN A 158 13.72 -10.69 -14.57
CA GLN A 158 14.62 -11.79 -14.23
C GLN A 158 13.82 -13.06 -13.87
N LYS A 159 14.13 -14.19 -14.50
CA LYS A 159 13.50 -15.49 -14.17
C LYS A 159 13.74 -15.95 -12.73
N SER A 160 14.72 -15.37 -12.05
CA SER A 160 15.01 -15.65 -10.65
C SER A 160 14.03 -15.02 -9.68
N GLU A 161 13.25 -14.06 -10.12
CA GLU A 161 12.27 -13.37 -9.30
C GLU A 161 11.04 -14.23 -9.03
N VAL A 162 10.48 -14.10 -7.82
CA VAL A 162 9.23 -14.76 -7.47
C VAL A 162 8.09 -13.88 -7.95
N ILE A 163 7.14 -14.47 -8.65
CA ILE A 163 5.97 -13.79 -9.20
C ILE A 163 4.68 -14.38 -8.66
N ALA A 164 3.64 -13.57 -8.66
CA ALA A 164 2.26 -14.00 -8.40
C ALA A 164 1.31 -13.25 -9.33
N PHE A 165 0.19 -13.83 -9.68
CA PHE A 165 -0.82 -13.14 -10.48
C PHE A 165 -2.22 -13.72 -10.24
N ASN A 166 -3.21 -12.98 -10.72
CA ASN A 166 -4.59 -13.45 -10.81
C ASN A 166 -5.07 -13.25 -12.26
N ASP A 167 -5.66 -14.27 -12.84
CA ASP A 167 -6.16 -14.24 -14.22
C ASP A 167 -7.36 -13.30 -14.38
N SER A 168 -8.13 -13.12 -13.32
CA SER A 168 -9.29 -12.24 -13.32
C SER A 168 -8.89 -10.77 -13.23
N LEU A 169 -9.62 -9.91 -13.94
CA LEU A 169 -9.45 -8.46 -13.82
C LEU A 169 -9.94 -7.98 -12.46
N VAL A 170 -9.16 -7.09 -11.88
CA VAL A 170 -9.52 -6.37 -10.65
C VAL A 170 -10.27 -5.11 -11.04
N ILE A 171 -11.47 -4.93 -10.48
CA ILE A 171 -12.32 -3.75 -10.67
C ILE A 171 -12.57 -3.16 -9.29
N PRO A 172 -11.81 -2.12 -8.90
CA PRO A 172 -12.01 -1.46 -7.62
C PRO A 172 -13.40 -0.84 -7.53
N ARG A 173 -14.04 -1.02 -6.39
CA ARG A 173 -15.34 -0.42 -6.08
C ARG A 173 -15.45 -0.13 -4.59
N MET A 174 -16.38 0.72 -4.24
CA MET A 174 -16.69 1.03 -2.85
C MET A 174 -18.19 0.87 -2.62
N GLU A 175 -18.55 0.46 -1.42
CA GLU A 175 -19.94 0.34 -0.96
C GLU A 175 -20.07 0.89 0.45
N GLU A 176 -21.21 1.53 0.74
CA GLU A 176 -21.53 1.97 2.09
C GLU A 176 -21.96 0.75 2.90
N ARG A 177 -21.33 0.53 4.05
CA ARG A 177 -21.72 -0.47 5.05
C ARG A 177 -22.04 0.19 6.38
N ILE A 178 -22.83 -0.49 7.18
CA ILE A 178 -23.18 -0.08 8.54
C ILE A 178 -22.52 -1.06 9.51
N ARG A 179 -21.88 -0.53 10.53
CA ARG A 179 -21.45 -1.33 11.69
C ARG A 179 -22.09 -0.80 12.96
N MET A 180 -22.37 -1.71 13.87
CA MET A 180 -22.76 -1.38 15.22
C MET A 180 -21.52 -1.11 16.04
N ASP A 181 -21.48 0.06 16.67
CA ASP A 181 -20.35 0.53 17.48
C ASP A 181 -20.87 0.91 18.87
N THR A 182 -20.04 0.73 19.90
CA THR A 182 -20.41 1.16 21.26
C THR A 182 -19.91 2.58 21.47
N ALA A 183 -20.81 3.50 21.77
CA ALA A 183 -20.47 4.87 22.12
C ALA A 183 -20.60 5.06 23.65
N TRP A 184 -19.53 5.56 24.26
CA TRP A 184 -19.56 6.06 25.63
C TRP A 184 -20.26 7.42 25.63
N VAL A 185 -21.36 7.52 26.37
CA VAL A 185 -22.13 8.77 26.42
C VAL A 185 -21.80 9.59 27.66
N ASP A 186 -21.53 8.95 28.80
CA ASP A 186 -21.10 9.57 30.06
C ASP A 186 -20.71 8.46 31.08
N SER A 187 -19.96 8.81 32.13
CA SER A 187 -19.59 7.90 33.23
C SER A 187 -20.76 7.40 34.07
N LEU A 188 -21.95 7.97 33.88
CA LEU A 188 -23.20 7.63 34.58
C LEU A 188 -24.27 6.99 33.72
N THR A 189 -24.08 6.92 32.40
CA THR A 189 -25.04 6.36 31.46
C THR A 189 -24.47 5.10 30.80
N TYR A 190 -25.36 4.10 30.56
CA TYR A 190 -25.01 2.87 29.89
C TYR A 190 -24.48 3.11 28.48
N ASP A 191 -23.55 2.26 28.05
CA ASP A 191 -23.06 2.23 26.68
C ASP A 191 -24.24 2.16 25.71
N THR A 192 -24.25 3.07 24.76
CA THR A 192 -25.29 3.09 23.71
C THR A 192 -24.72 2.49 22.43
N ILE A 193 -25.44 1.55 21.84
CA ILE A 193 -25.10 1.00 20.53
C ILE A 193 -25.52 2.03 19.47
N VAL A 194 -24.58 2.47 18.67
CA VAL A 194 -24.80 3.42 17.59
C VAL A 194 -24.44 2.81 16.24
N GLU A 195 -25.28 3.10 15.25
CA GLU A 195 -24.97 2.74 13.87
C GLU A 195 -23.96 3.72 13.30
N ARG A 196 -22.84 3.22 12.82
CA ARG A 196 -21.85 4.00 12.08
C ARG A 196 -21.74 3.54 10.65
N LYS A 197 -21.99 4.44 9.73
CA LYS A 197 -21.76 4.23 8.31
C LYS A 197 -20.28 4.37 7.99
N TYR A 198 -19.75 3.47 7.18
CA TYR A 198 -18.39 3.53 6.68
C TYR A 198 -18.32 3.07 5.24
N MET A 199 -17.33 3.57 4.50
CA MET A 199 -17.07 3.10 3.14
C MET A 199 -16.20 1.84 3.21
N HIS A 200 -16.67 0.79 2.56
CA HIS A 200 -15.97 -0.47 2.40
C HIS A 200 -15.45 -0.60 0.98
N TYR A 201 -14.16 -0.92 0.84
CA TYR A 201 -13.50 -1.04 -0.45
C TYR A 201 -13.38 -2.48 -0.86
N LEU A 202 -13.60 -2.75 -2.14
CA LEU A 202 -13.57 -4.07 -2.74
C LEU A 202 -12.71 -4.05 -4.03
N PRO A 203 -12.07 -5.17 -4.39
CA PRO A 203 -11.97 -6.40 -3.63
C PRO A 203 -11.03 -6.27 -2.41
N ASP A 204 -11.36 -6.97 -1.33
CA ASP A 204 -10.61 -6.98 -0.07
C ASP A 204 -10.10 -8.39 0.33
N ASP A 205 -10.40 -9.39 -0.48
CA ASP A 205 -10.15 -10.81 -0.23
C ASP A 205 -9.33 -11.51 -1.32
N LEU A 206 -8.59 -10.75 -2.13
CA LEU A 206 -7.78 -11.32 -3.19
C LEU A 206 -6.72 -12.26 -2.64
N ILE A 207 -6.58 -13.42 -3.26
CA ILE A 207 -5.52 -14.38 -2.95
C ILE A 207 -4.63 -14.53 -4.18
N LEU A 208 -3.36 -14.19 -4.02
CA LEU A 208 -2.32 -14.40 -5.00
C LEU A 208 -1.41 -15.54 -4.53
N ARG A 209 -1.04 -16.41 -5.44
CA ARG A 209 -0.10 -17.51 -5.17
C ARG A 209 1.22 -17.22 -5.86
N ALA A 210 2.27 -17.10 -5.07
CA ALA A 210 3.59 -16.75 -5.56
C ALA A 210 4.40 -18.01 -5.83
N PHE A 211 5.10 -17.98 -6.95
CA PHE A 211 5.99 -19.07 -7.39
C PHE A 211 7.17 -18.49 -8.15
N LYS A 212 8.18 -19.32 -8.34
CA LYS A 212 9.35 -19.00 -9.15
C LYS A 212 9.23 -19.71 -10.49
N GLU A 213 9.53 -19.01 -11.58
CA GLU A 213 9.63 -19.64 -12.90
C GLU A 213 10.86 -20.55 -12.93
N PHE A 214 10.70 -21.77 -13.43
CA PHE A 214 11.77 -22.77 -13.55
C PHE A 214 12.52 -22.65 -14.87
#